data_4b11e509d2aa12ff464fb872d1319521
#
_entry.id   4b11e509d2aa12ff464fb872d1319521
#
_cell.length_a   1.000
_cell.length_b   1.000
_cell.length_c   1.000
_cell.angle_alpha   90.00
_cell.angle_beta   90.00
_cell.angle_gamma   90.00
#
_symmetry.space_group_name_H-M   'P 1'
#
loop_
_entity.id
_entity.type
_entity.pdbx_description
1 polymer ?
#
loop_
_entity_poly.entity_id
_entity_poly.type
_entity_poly.pdbx_seq_one_letter_code
_entity_poly.pdbx_strand_id
1 'polypeptide(L)'
;GPTQGAACTVLAAAVGLPPDAPVLVMNADQWFRMGSKTYTVEPPITVRSVPVEIADIAALHEWAITSGWDGFILTFPGKGPAWSYAVTNGTNRVVHVIEKKQVSDFATVGVYWWRRAADLVRSICAMIAVGQKTGGEFFLAPSFNFMPLSDKNVQIVPVEEFMGLGTPEQVRAFEARLKEGWTP
;
A
#
# COMPACT_ATOMS: atom_id res chain seq x y z
N GLY A 1 12.39 -2.25 23.40
CA GLY A 1 13.10 -3.17 22.52
C GLY A 1 12.50 -3.20 21.12
N PRO A 2 13.15 -3.83 20.13
CA PRO A 2 12.59 -3.94 18.78
C PRO A 2 11.26 -4.70 18.81
N THR A 3 10.33 -4.29 17.96
CA THR A 3 9.05 -4.97 17.77
C THR A 3 9.23 -6.25 16.94
N GLN A 4 8.20 -7.11 16.89
CA GLN A 4 8.23 -8.34 16.08
C GLN A 4 7.89 -8.08 14.59
N GLY A 5 8.25 -6.92 14.06
CA GLY A 5 8.05 -6.50 12.67
C GLY A 5 7.23 -5.24 12.52
N ALA A 6 7.15 -4.73 11.28
CA ALA A 6 6.55 -3.43 10.95
C ALA A 6 5.07 -3.32 11.39
N ALA A 7 4.29 -4.39 11.27
CA ALA A 7 2.90 -4.38 11.70
C ALA A 7 2.75 -4.11 13.20
N CYS A 8 3.63 -4.68 14.03
CA CYS A 8 3.60 -4.45 15.48
C CYS A 8 3.95 -3.00 15.83
N THR A 9 4.89 -2.39 15.09
CA THR A 9 5.26 -0.98 15.27
C THR A 9 4.09 -0.08 14.89
N VAL A 10 3.45 -0.35 13.76
CA VAL A 10 2.27 0.40 13.30
C VAL A 10 1.11 0.25 14.27
N LEU A 11 0.87 -0.96 14.81
CA LEU A 11 -0.17 -1.18 15.81
C LEU A 11 0.06 -0.33 17.05
N ALA A 12 1.29 -0.31 17.57
CA ALA A 12 1.64 0.50 18.75
C ALA A 12 1.42 2.00 18.51
N ALA A 13 1.68 2.49 17.30
CA ALA A 13 1.43 3.88 16.92
C ALA A 13 -0.06 4.18 16.69
N ALA A 14 -0.83 3.20 16.21
CA ALA A 14 -2.24 3.38 15.86
C ALA A 14 -3.20 3.22 17.05
N VAL A 15 -2.78 2.55 18.10
CA VAL A 15 -3.58 2.44 19.34
C VAL A 15 -3.76 3.83 19.95
N GLY A 16 -5.01 4.26 20.06
CA GLY A 16 -5.34 5.60 20.59
C GLY A 16 -5.71 6.62 19.51
N LEU A 17 -5.57 6.30 18.23
CA LEU A 17 -6.17 7.11 17.17
C LEU A 17 -7.71 7.05 17.23
N PRO A 18 -8.42 8.14 16.86
CA PRO A 18 -9.86 8.07 16.71
C PRO A 18 -10.24 6.92 15.76
N PRO A 19 -11.23 6.07 16.09
CA PRO A 19 -11.54 4.86 15.32
C PRO A 19 -11.86 5.11 13.84
N ASP A 20 -12.42 6.27 13.53
CA ASP A 20 -12.83 6.66 12.17
C ASP A 20 -11.77 7.51 11.44
N ALA A 21 -10.64 7.81 12.09
CA ALA A 21 -9.57 8.58 11.46
C ALA A 21 -8.95 7.79 10.29
N PRO A 22 -8.73 8.39 9.13
CA PRO A 22 -7.95 7.78 8.07
C PRO A 22 -6.48 7.67 8.47
N VAL A 23 -5.82 6.59 8.07
CA VAL A 23 -4.42 6.33 8.41
C VAL A 23 -3.64 6.02 7.15
N LEU A 24 -2.58 6.78 6.92
CA LEU A 24 -1.56 6.50 5.91
C LEU A 24 -0.29 5.99 6.60
N VAL A 25 0.21 4.85 6.15
CA VAL A 25 1.49 4.29 6.58
C VAL A 25 2.43 4.25 5.39
N MET A 26 3.63 4.78 5.59
CA MET A 26 4.66 4.83 4.54
C MET A 26 5.99 4.32 5.09
N ASN A 27 6.70 3.51 4.30
CA ASN A 27 8.12 3.23 4.55
C ASN A 27 8.94 4.51 4.30
N ALA A 28 10.06 4.66 5.00
CA ALA A 28 10.92 5.83 4.88
C ALA A 28 12.12 5.61 3.93
N ASP A 29 12.28 4.42 3.39
CA ASP A 29 13.45 3.97 2.61
C ASP A 29 13.11 3.76 1.13
N GLN A 30 12.34 4.69 0.56
CA GLN A 30 11.89 4.61 -0.82
C GLN A 30 11.59 5.98 -1.40
N TRP A 31 11.69 6.06 -2.72
CA TRP A 31 11.21 7.17 -3.53
C TRP A 31 10.24 6.65 -4.59
N PHE A 32 9.20 7.42 -4.88
CA PHE A 32 8.26 7.12 -5.96
C PHE A 32 7.65 8.40 -6.52
N ARG A 33 7.21 8.33 -7.78
CA ARG A 33 6.46 9.40 -8.44
C ARG A 33 5.06 8.89 -8.78
N MET A 34 4.06 9.65 -8.36
CA MET A 34 2.69 9.46 -8.81
C MET A 34 2.60 9.90 -10.26
N GLY A 35 1.87 9.16 -11.09
CA GLY A 35 1.63 9.52 -12.48
C GLY A 35 0.17 9.90 -12.70
N SER A 36 -0.09 10.67 -13.74
CA SER A 36 -1.47 10.90 -14.22
C SER A 36 -2.03 9.60 -14.75
N LYS A 37 -2.98 8.98 -14.05
CA LYS A 37 -3.65 7.75 -14.49
C LYS A 37 -5.16 7.91 -14.43
N THR A 38 -5.81 7.34 -15.43
CA THR A 38 -7.26 7.18 -15.43
C THR A 38 -7.62 6.00 -14.53
N TYR A 39 -8.35 6.25 -13.47
CA TYR A 39 -8.91 5.22 -12.61
C TYR A 39 -10.35 4.96 -13.00
N THR A 40 -10.66 3.70 -13.29
CA THR A 40 -12.04 3.27 -13.50
C THR A 40 -12.61 2.89 -12.13
N VAL A 41 -13.58 3.66 -11.65
CA VAL A 41 -14.35 3.29 -10.46
C VAL A 41 -15.45 2.35 -10.93
N GLU A 42 -15.49 1.10 -10.44
CA GLU A 42 -16.70 0.28 -10.54
C GLU A 42 -17.71 0.78 -9.51
N PRO A 43 -18.83 1.31 -9.95
CA PRO A 43 -19.82 1.90 -9.05
C PRO A 43 -20.79 0.85 -8.50
N PRO A 44 -21.38 1.10 -7.33
CA PRO A 44 -22.75 0.68 -7.11
C PRO A 44 -23.76 1.58 -7.86
N ILE A 45 -23.32 2.69 -8.49
CA ILE A 45 -24.20 3.64 -9.20
C ILE A 45 -23.41 4.22 -10.39
N THR A 46 -24.06 4.25 -11.56
CA THR A 46 -23.67 4.80 -12.87
C THR A 46 -22.78 6.06 -12.79
N VAL A 47 -21.48 5.91 -12.85
CA VAL A 47 -20.56 7.04 -13.02
C VAL A 47 -19.61 6.74 -14.17
N ARG A 48 -19.53 7.68 -15.11
CA ARG A 48 -18.58 7.66 -16.21
C ARG A 48 -17.16 7.59 -15.64
N SER A 49 -16.28 6.83 -16.29
CA SER A 49 -14.84 6.90 -16.04
C SER A 49 -14.38 8.36 -16.21
N VAL A 50 -14.04 9.02 -15.11
CA VAL A 50 -13.47 10.36 -15.14
C VAL A 50 -11.97 10.17 -15.01
N PRO A 51 -11.15 10.69 -15.95
CA PRO A 51 -9.72 10.74 -15.75
C PRO A 51 -9.44 11.62 -14.53
N VAL A 52 -8.83 11.05 -13.50
CA VAL A 52 -8.41 11.79 -12.32
C VAL A 52 -6.90 11.88 -12.36
N GLU A 53 -6.40 13.09 -12.44
CA GLU A 53 -4.99 13.38 -12.27
C GLU A 53 -4.69 13.37 -10.77
N ILE A 54 -3.99 12.33 -10.32
CA ILE A 54 -3.55 12.21 -8.94
C ILE A 54 -2.10 12.64 -8.88
N ALA A 55 -1.89 13.91 -8.64
CA ALA A 55 -0.56 14.53 -8.63
C ALA A 55 0.30 14.09 -7.42
N ASP A 56 -0.36 13.79 -6.29
CA ASP A 56 0.31 13.46 -5.04
C ASP A 56 -0.58 12.59 -4.11
N ILE A 57 -0.02 12.23 -2.96
CA ILE A 57 -0.70 11.42 -1.93
C ILE A 57 -1.90 12.14 -1.32
N ALA A 58 -1.88 13.46 -1.20
CA ALA A 58 -3.01 14.21 -0.64
C ALA A 58 -4.21 14.16 -1.59
N ALA A 59 -3.98 14.38 -2.88
CA ALA A 59 -5.01 14.24 -3.92
C ALA A 59 -5.56 12.80 -3.96
N LEU A 60 -4.69 11.79 -3.82
CA LEU A 60 -5.13 10.39 -3.74
C LEU A 60 -5.99 10.11 -2.51
N HIS A 61 -5.63 10.66 -1.36
CA HIS A 61 -6.41 10.55 -0.13
C HIS A 61 -7.82 11.11 -0.29
N GLU A 62 -7.94 12.33 -0.79
CA GLU A 62 -9.24 12.97 -1.05
C GLU A 62 -10.07 12.18 -2.05
N TRP A 63 -9.44 11.69 -3.11
CA TRP A 63 -10.09 10.83 -4.08
C TRP A 63 -10.59 9.52 -3.46
N ALA A 64 -9.78 8.86 -2.64
CA ALA A 64 -10.15 7.61 -1.98
C ALA A 64 -11.35 7.79 -1.04
N ILE A 65 -11.40 8.93 -0.32
CA ILE A 65 -12.54 9.28 0.53
C ILE A 65 -13.79 9.47 -0.31
N THR A 66 -13.76 10.31 -1.35
CA THR A 66 -14.94 10.64 -2.17
C THR A 66 -15.43 9.45 -2.98
N SER A 67 -14.52 8.57 -3.42
CA SER A 67 -14.84 7.34 -4.17
C SER A 67 -15.29 6.16 -3.31
N GLY A 68 -15.39 6.33 -1.99
CA GLY A 68 -15.86 5.28 -1.10
C GLY A 68 -14.87 4.11 -0.94
N TRP A 69 -13.55 4.32 -1.14
CA TRP A 69 -12.56 3.29 -0.89
C TRP A 69 -12.39 3.06 0.62
N ASP A 70 -12.19 1.81 1.00
CA ASP A 70 -11.85 1.42 2.38
C ASP A 70 -10.35 1.34 2.63
N GLY A 71 -9.57 1.24 1.57
CA GLY A 71 -8.12 1.23 1.60
C GLY A 71 -7.50 1.35 0.22
N PHE A 72 -6.20 1.67 0.18
CA PHE A 72 -5.40 1.52 -1.03
C PHE A 72 -3.99 1.05 -0.72
N ILE A 73 -3.37 0.45 -1.73
CA ILE A 73 -1.98 -0.03 -1.72
C ILE A 73 -1.28 0.55 -2.94
N LEU A 74 -0.23 1.35 -2.76
CA LEU A 74 0.59 1.77 -3.89
C LEU A 74 1.41 0.59 -4.41
N THR A 75 1.44 0.45 -5.74
CA THR A 75 2.11 -0.67 -6.41
C THR A 75 2.99 -0.22 -7.56
N PHE A 76 3.95 -1.07 -7.94
CA PHE A 76 4.79 -0.92 -9.11
C PHE A 76 5.02 -2.29 -9.77
N PRO A 77 5.45 -2.37 -11.04
CA PRO A 77 5.75 -3.64 -11.70
C PRO A 77 7.08 -4.21 -11.20
N GLY A 78 7.06 -4.82 -9.99
CA GLY A 78 8.22 -5.42 -9.35
C GLY A 78 8.31 -6.92 -9.61
N LYS A 79 9.54 -7.47 -9.49
CA LYS A 79 9.82 -8.90 -9.65
C LYS A 79 10.67 -9.42 -8.50
N GLY A 80 10.53 -10.74 -8.23
CA GLY A 80 11.34 -11.47 -7.26
C GLY A 80 10.78 -11.43 -5.82
N PRO A 81 11.46 -12.09 -4.87
CA PRO A 81 10.94 -12.33 -3.52
C PRO A 81 11.22 -11.19 -2.54
N ALA A 82 11.66 -10.02 -3.00
CA ALA A 82 11.98 -8.89 -2.11
C ALA A 82 10.74 -8.13 -1.62
N TRP A 83 9.60 -8.30 -2.29
CA TRP A 83 8.41 -7.46 -2.13
C TRP A 83 7.20 -8.23 -1.61
N SER A 84 6.22 -7.49 -1.08
CA SER A 84 4.84 -7.97 -0.97
C SER A 84 4.14 -7.78 -2.31
N TYR A 85 3.16 -8.61 -2.61
CA TYR A 85 2.42 -8.57 -3.87
C TYR A 85 0.91 -8.53 -3.61
N ALA A 86 0.22 -7.61 -4.27
CA ALA A 86 -1.23 -7.56 -4.27
C ALA A 86 -1.80 -8.42 -5.42
N VAL A 87 -2.82 -9.21 -5.11
CA VAL A 87 -3.62 -9.95 -6.08
C VAL A 87 -4.95 -9.24 -6.27
N THR A 88 -5.37 -9.04 -7.51
CA THR A 88 -6.63 -8.37 -7.84
C THR A 88 -7.62 -9.33 -8.52
N ASN A 89 -8.88 -8.93 -8.57
CA ASN A 89 -9.96 -9.70 -9.20
C ASN A 89 -10.09 -9.48 -10.72
N GLY A 90 -9.03 -9.00 -11.39
CA GLY A 90 -9.06 -8.60 -12.80
C GLY A 90 -9.38 -7.12 -13.02
N THR A 91 -9.73 -6.41 -11.96
CA THR A 91 -9.76 -4.94 -11.86
C THR A 91 -8.69 -4.48 -10.88
N ASN A 92 -8.70 -3.24 -10.44
CA ASN A 92 -7.75 -2.74 -9.43
C ASN A 92 -8.13 -3.16 -7.99
N ARG A 93 -9.23 -3.87 -7.78
CA ARG A 93 -9.68 -4.28 -6.44
C ARG A 93 -8.85 -5.42 -5.90
N VAL A 94 -8.28 -5.23 -4.71
CA VAL A 94 -7.46 -6.21 -4.00
C VAL A 94 -8.33 -7.33 -3.45
N VAL A 95 -7.92 -8.58 -3.70
CA VAL A 95 -8.55 -9.79 -3.14
C VAL A 95 -7.60 -10.55 -2.22
N HIS A 96 -6.29 -10.33 -2.35
CA HIS A 96 -5.30 -10.95 -1.46
C HIS A 96 -3.97 -10.21 -1.51
N VAL A 97 -3.15 -10.34 -0.45
CA VAL A 97 -1.79 -9.81 -0.39
C VAL A 97 -0.85 -10.90 0.11
N ILE A 98 0.27 -11.12 -0.58
CA ILE A 98 1.26 -12.15 -0.22
C ILE A 98 2.63 -11.50 -0.04
N GLU A 99 3.28 -11.85 1.08
CA GLU A 99 4.61 -11.36 1.42
C GLU A 99 5.71 -12.24 0.82
N LYS A 100 6.73 -11.62 0.22
CA LYS A 100 7.98 -12.26 -0.27
C LYS A 100 7.76 -13.43 -1.26
N LYS A 101 6.66 -13.43 -1.96
CA LYS A 101 6.37 -14.41 -3.01
C LYS A 101 5.67 -13.73 -4.16
N GLN A 102 6.32 -13.70 -5.32
CA GLN A 102 5.73 -13.12 -6.52
C GLN A 102 4.54 -13.96 -6.99
N VAL A 103 3.36 -13.38 -6.99
CA VAL A 103 2.09 -13.99 -7.41
C VAL A 103 1.34 -13.11 -8.41
N SER A 104 1.85 -11.90 -8.66
CA SER A 104 1.31 -10.91 -9.59
C SER A 104 2.43 -9.98 -10.05
N ASP A 105 2.11 -9.00 -10.89
CA ASP A 105 3.02 -7.90 -11.25
C ASP A 105 2.85 -6.67 -10.35
N PHE A 106 1.98 -6.73 -9.33
CA PHE A 106 1.66 -5.62 -8.43
C PHE A 106 2.47 -5.73 -7.13
N ALA A 107 3.78 -5.47 -7.21
CA ALA A 107 4.63 -5.36 -6.03
C ALA A 107 4.27 -4.09 -5.26
N THR A 108 4.25 -4.14 -3.92
CA THR A 108 3.88 -2.99 -3.11
C THR A 108 5.04 -2.03 -2.93
N VAL A 109 4.76 -0.72 -3.04
CA VAL A 109 5.71 0.37 -2.83
C VAL A 109 6.08 0.52 -1.33
N GLY A 110 5.24 0.00 -0.42
CA GLY A 110 5.38 0.24 1.02
C GLY A 110 4.58 1.47 1.48
N VAL A 111 3.57 1.85 0.70
CA VAL A 111 2.60 2.90 1.05
C VAL A 111 1.22 2.28 1.08
N TYR A 112 0.56 2.41 2.22
CA TYR A 112 -0.70 1.77 2.53
C TYR A 112 -1.64 2.76 3.21
N TRP A 113 -2.90 2.76 2.83
CA TRP A 113 -3.91 3.61 3.45
C TRP A 113 -5.13 2.81 3.88
N TRP A 114 -5.64 3.14 5.04
CA TRP A 114 -6.92 2.66 5.58
C TRP A 114 -7.82 3.86 5.82
N ARG A 115 -9.07 3.74 5.38
CA ARG A 115 -10.10 4.76 5.65
C ARG A 115 -10.33 4.97 7.14
N ARG A 116 -10.18 3.90 7.95
CA ARG A 116 -10.48 3.90 9.38
C ARG A 116 -9.35 3.25 10.16
N ALA A 117 -8.88 3.93 11.20
CA ALA A 117 -7.90 3.38 12.14
C ALA A 117 -8.41 2.07 12.79
N ALA A 118 -9.71 1.98 13.05
CA ALA A 118 -10.32 0.76 13.59
C ALA A 118 -10.13 -0.46 12.68
N ASP A 119 -10.17 -0.29 11.35
CA ASP A 119 -9.95 -1.39 10.41
C ASP A 119 -8.48 -1.81 10.37
N LEU A 120 -7.55 -0.85 10.38
CA LEU A 120 -6.11 -1.11 10.51
C LEU A 120 -5.78 -1.89 11.79
N VAL A 121 -6.19 -1.37 12.95
CA VAL A 121 -5.91 -2.00 14.26
C VAL A 121 -6.50 -3.41 14.30
N ARG A 122 -7.75 -3.59 13.90
CA ARG A 122 -8.44 -4.88 13.90
C ARG A 122 -7.75 -5.90 12.99
N SER A 123 -7.35 -5.49 11.79
CA SER A 123 -6.69 -6.39 10.84
C SER A 123 -5.31 -6.83 11.33
N ILE A 124 -4.53 -5.93 11.91
CA ILE A 124 -3.22 -6.28 12.49
C ILE A 124 -3.40 -7.20 13.71
N CYS A 125 -4.33 -6.88 14.63
CA CYS A 125 -4.61 -7.74 15.78
C CYS A 125 -5.03 -9.15 15.36
N ALA A 126 -5.90 -9.28 14.36
CA ALA A 126 -6.31 -10.57 13.83
C ALA A 126 -5.14 -11.37 13.22
N MET A 127 -4.28 -10.70 12.44
CA MET A 127 -3.07 -11.30 11.87
C MET A 127 -2.13 -11.82 12.96
N ILE A 128 -1.92 -11.04 14.02
CA ILE A 128 -1.05 -11.40 15.15
C ILE A 128 -1.67 -12.59 15.92
N ALA A 129 -2.98 -12.57 16.15
CA ALA A 129 -3.68 -13.62 16.88
C ALA A 129 -3.56 -15.01 16.24
N VAL A 130 -3.53 -15.06 14.90
CA VAL A 130 -3.31 -16.33 14.16
C VAL A 130 -1.84 -16.65 13.91
N GLY A 131 -0.92 -15.77 14.33
CA GLY A 131 0.52 -15.96 14.17
C GLY A 131 1.03 -15.92 12.74
N GLN A 132 0.36 -15.18 11.83
CA GLN A 132 0.76 -15.13 10.42
C GLN A 132 2.03 -14.27 10.24
N LYS A 133 3.17 -14.94 10.26
CA LYS A 133 4.51 -14.35 10.04
C LYS A 133 5.11 -14.80 8.72
N THR A 134 6.01 -13.98 8.19
CA THR A 134 6.92 -14.35 7.10
C THR A 134 8.35 -14.11 7.57
N GLY A 135 9.22 -15.13 7.48
CA GLY A 135 10.60 -15.03 7.98
C GLY A 135 10.71 -14.67 9.47
N GLY A 136 9.71 -15.00 10.29
CA GLY A 136 9.67 -14.71 11.72
C GLY A 136 9.09 -13.34 12.10
N GLU A 137 8.72 -12.50 11.13
CA GLU A 137 8.23 -11.14 11.36
C GLU A 137 6.79 -10.94 10.90
N PHE A 138 6.07 -10.01 11.54
CA PHE A 138 4.77 -9.54 11.12
C PHE A 138 4.94 -8.35 10.17
N PHE A 139 4.84 -8.61 8.86
CA PHE A 139 4.82 -7.57 7.83
C PHE A 139 3.46 -6.87 7.76
N LEU A 140 3.46 -5.59 7.34
CA LEU A 140 2.24 -4.80 7.34
C LEU A 140 1.29 -5.18 6.19
N ALA A 141 1.79 -5.38 4.97
CA ALA A 141 0.98 -5.62 3.79
C ALA A 141 0.00 -6.81 3.95
N PRO A 142 0.40 -7.97 4.50
CA PRO A 142 -0.53 -9.09 4.71
C PRO A 142 -1.68 -8.80 5.68
N SER A 143 -1.63 -7.72 6.48
CA SER A 143 -2.75 -7.37 7.36
C SER A 143 -4.03 -7.07 6.59
N PHE A 144 -3.94 -6.63 5.33
CA PHE A 144 -5.12 -6.44 4.48
C PHE A 144 -5.95 -7.72 4.31
N ASN A 145 -5.34 -8.91 4.36
CA ASN A 145 -6.07 -10.18 4.28
C ASN A 145 -7.02 -10.42 5.45
N PHE A 146 -6.85 -9.68 6.53
CA PHE A 146 -7.70 -9.73 7.74
C PHE A 146 -8.78 -8.65 7.76
N MET A 147 -8.86 -7.84 6.71
CA MET A 147 -10.06 -7.09 6.38
C MET A 147 -11.04 -8.02 5.64
N PRO A 148 -12.37 -7.88 5.79
CA PRO A 148 -13.32 -8.63 4.99
C PRO A 148 -13.33 -8.12 3.54
N LEU A 149 -12.29 -8.49 2.76
CA LEU A 149 -12.06 -7.97 1.39
C LEU A 149 -13.22 -8.24 0.42
N SER A 150 -14.10 -9.20 0.71
CA SER A 150 -15.36 -9.37 -0.04
C SER A 150 -16.26 -8.15 0.04
N ASP A 151 -16.27 -7.47 1.19
CA ASP A 151 -17.19 -6.38 1.52
C ASP A 151 -16.48 -5.01 1.51
N LYS A 152 -15.14 -5.01 1.52
CA LYS A 152 -14.30 -3.82 1.56
C LYS A 152 -13.76 -3.47 0.18
N ASN A 153 -13.81 -2.19 -0.16
CA ASN A 153 -13.26 -1.66 -1.41
C ASN A 153 -11.81 -1.21 -1.21
N VAL A 154 -10.88 -2.16 -1.29
CA VAL A 154 -9.44 -1.89 -1.26
C VAL A 154 -8.89 -1.92 -2.69
N GLN A 155 -8.19 -0.87 -3.12
CA GLN A 155 -7.70 -0.70 -4.49
C GLN A 155 -6.17 -0.72 -4.55
N ILE A 156 -5.60 -1.25 -5.63
CA ILE A 156 -4.22 -0.94 -5.98
C ILE A 156 -4.16 0.40 -6.71
N VAL A 157 -3.07 1.13 -6.47
CA VAL A 157 -2.74 2.38 -7.17
C VAL A 157 -1.33 2.27 -7.70
N PRO A 158 -1.14 1.97 -9.00
CA PRO A 158 0.19 1.89 -9.57
C PRO A 158 0.86 3.26 -9.61
N VAL A 159 2.10 3.36 -9.14
CA VAL A 159 2.95 4.54 -9.32
C VAL A 159 3.59 4.54 -10.71
N GLU A 160 4.01 5.71 -11.17
CA GLU A 160 4.70 5.86 -12.45
C GLU A 160 6.13 5.38 -12.37
N GLU A 161 6.81 5.73 -11.28
CA GLU A 161 8.20 5.38 -11.05
C GLU A 161 8.43 5.03 -9.58
N PHE A 162 9.33 4.08 -9.34
CA PHE A 162 9.69 3.63 -7.99
C PHE A 162 11.19 3.35 -7.90
N MET A 163 11.80 3.76 -6.81
CA MET A 163 13.17 3.42 -6.43
C MET A 163 13.23 3.08 -4.94
N GLY A 164 13.73 1.88 -4.62
CA GLY A 164 14.08 1.54 -3.24
C GLY A 164 15.33 2.28 -2.78
N LEU A 165 15.39 2.62 -1.50
CA LEU A 165 16.52 3.29 -0.85
C LEU A 165 16.98 2.54 0.41
N GLY A 166 16.53 1.29 0.57
CA GLY A 166 16.77 0.47 1.76
C GLY A 166 18.15 -0.21 1.79
N THR A 167 18.93 -0.16 0.70
CA THR A 167 20.30 -0.69 0.68
C THR A 167 21.30 0.32 0.15
N PRO A 168 22.59 0.21 0.53
CA PRO A 168 23.61 1.10 0.00
C PRO A 168 23.72 1.10 -1.53
N GLU A 169 23.45 -0.04 -2.17
CA GLU A 169 23.44 -0.18 -3.64
C GLU A 169 22.30 0.64 -4.26
N GLN A 170 21.11 0.56 -3.68
CA GLN A 170 19.95 1.32 -4.12
C GLN A 170 20.16 2.82 -3.97
N VAL A 171 20.73 3.26 -2.84
CA VAL A 171 21.09 4.67 -2.63
C VAL A 171 22.11 5.15 -3.66
N ARG A 172 23.18 4.38 -3.93
CA ARG A 172 24.16 4.72 -4.97
C ARG A 172 23.53 4.82 -6.37
N ALA A 173 22.60 3.92 -6.69
CA ALA A 173 21.87 3.97 -7.97
C ALA A 173 21.00 5.24 -8.09
N PHE A 174 20.35 5.63 -7.01
CA PHE A 174 19.56 6.86 -6.94
C PHE A 174 20.45 8.10 -7.12
N GLU A 175 21.58 8.18 -6.39
CA GLU A 175 22.54 9.28 -6.51
C GLU A 175 23.15 9.38 -7.92
N ALA A 176 23.41 8.25 -8.58
CA ALA A 176 23.92 8.24 -9.95
C ALA A 176 22.94 8.90 -10.92
N ARG A 177 21.65 8.58 -10.81
CA ARG A 177 20.60 9.21 -11.63
C ARG A 177 20.49 10.72 -11.42
N LEU A 178 20.62 11.19 -10.16
CA LEU A 178 20.65 12.62 -9.86
C LEU A 178 21.83 13.31 -10.56
N LYS A 179 23.02 12.69 -10.57
CA LYS A 179 24.22 13.22 -11.25
C LYS A 179 24.09 13.26 -12.78
N GLU A 180 23.26 12.38 -13.35
CA GLU A 180 22.92 12.35 -14.78
C GLU A 180 21.84 13.36 -15.17
N GLY A 181 21.39 14.20 -14.23
CA GLY A 181 20.41 15.27 -14.48
C GLY A 181 18.95 14.83 -14.36
N TRP A 182 18.70 13.62 -13.82
CA TRP A 182 17.33 13.23 -13.49
C TRP A 182 16.82 14.05 -12.29
N THR A 183 15.58 14.53 -12.36
CA THR A 183 14.90 15.27 -11.28
C THR A 183 13.83 14.38 -10.64
N PRO A 184 13.91 14.18 -9.31
CA PRO A 184 12.96 13.37 -8.55
C PRO A 184 11.55 13.98 -8.47
#